data_c6a26fc365272dcdafd40ce52ecb900d
#
_entry.id   c6a26fc365272dcdafd40ce52ecb900d
#
_cell.length_a   1.000
_cell.length_b   1.000
_cell.length_c   1.000
_cell.angle_alpha   90.00
_cell.angle_beta   90.00
_cell.angle_gamma   90.00
#
_symmetry.space_group_name_H-M   'P 1'
#
loop_
_entity.id
_entity.type
_entity.pdbx_description
1 polymer ?
#
loop_
_entity_poly.entity_id
_entity_poly.type
_entity_poly.pdbx_seq_one_letter_code
_entity_poly.pdbx_strand_id
1 'polypeptide(L)'
;TQIAIHAVRIDTFETIDRYVKYISPYNKQPDKGVAKRKVLKSKFDKDDEQPMKYEEKALTYSAITMDMLESLGMDIKQVAAEVIDFIRKNILSKGRNIKPFLIGQNIGFDIGFMQQLMEYGGQMKEFAKLMRGETDFYGHFQPLYIDTIVLGQLALSHLDGMSSYKLEIM
;
A
#
# COMPACT_ATOMS: atom_id res chain seq x y z
N THR A 1 -1.17 4.52 -10.53
CA THR A 1 -1.66 3.46 -9.61
C THR A 1 -2.78 3.98 -8.73
N GLN A 2 -3.63 3.08 -8.22
CA GLN A 2 -4.65 3.38 -7.23
C GLN A 2 -4.26 2.75 -5.90
N ILE A 3 -4.55 3.45 -4.81
CA ILE A 3 -4.49 2.91 -3.46
C ILE A 3 -5.88 2.92 -2.85
N ALA A 4 -6.28 1.80 -2.24
CA ALA A 4 -7.53 1.67 -1.50
C ALA A 4 -7.25 1.00 -0.16
N ILE A 5 -7.68 1.63 0.92
CA ILE A 5 -7.48 1.16 2.29
C ILE A 5 -8.80 1.26 3.04
N HIS A 6 -9.15 0.21 3.78
CA HIS A 6 -10.25 0.22 4.73
C HIS A 6 -9.71 0.11 6.15
N ALA A 7 -10.17 0.96 7.04
CA ALA A 7 -9.97 0.80 8.47
C ALA A 7 -11.10 -0.08 9.03
N VAL A 8 -10.73 -1.20 9.62
CA VAL A 8 -11.67 -2.21 10.12
C VAL A 8 -11.41 -2.46 11.60
N ARG A 9 -12.47 -2.53 12.38
CA ARG A 9 -12.39 -2.97 13.78
C ARG A 9 -12.21 -4.48 13.84
N ILE A 10 -11.23 -4.94 14.62
CA ILE A 10 -10.94 -6.38 14.70
C ILE A 10 -11.91 -7.16 15.57
N ASP A 11 -12.61 -6.49 16.47
CA ASP A 11 -13.61 -7.10 17.37
C ASP A 11 -14.97 -7.31 16.71
N THR A 12 -15.36 -6.44 15.77
CA THR A 12 -16.66 -6.49 15.09
C THR A 12 -16.56 -6.75 13.59
N PHE A 13 -15.37 -6.65 13.02
CA PHE A 13 -15.10 -6.64 11.57
C PHE A 13 -15.84 -5.54 10.80
N GLU A 14 -16.24 -4.49 11.50
CA GLU A 14 -16.93 -3.35 10.92
C GLU A 14 -15.93 -2.38 10.28
N THR A 15 -16.22 -1.97 9.04
CA THR A 15 -15.45 -0.92 8.36
C THR A 15 -15.85 0.44 8.95
N ILE A 16 -14.88 1.13 9.57
CA ILE A 16 -15.10 2.43 10.22
C ILE A 16 -14.70 3.61 9.34
N ASP A 17 -13.77 3.40 8.40
CA ASP A 17 -13.33 4.45 7.48
C ASP A 17 -12.75 3.84 6.19
N ARG A 18 -12.74 4.66 5.13
CA ARG A 18 -12.22 4.26 3.81
C ARG A 18 -11.37 5.36 3.21
N TYR A 19 -10.28 4.98 2.57
CA TYR A 19 -9.41 5.88 1.82
C TYR A 19 -9.17 5.30 0.43
N VAL A 20 -9.46 6.09 -0.60
CA VAL A 20 -9.21 5.70 -2.00
C VAL A 20 -8.63 6.89 -2.75
N LYS A 21 -7.49 6.72 -3.39
CA LYS A 21 -6.85 7.75 -4.22
C LYS A 21 -6.14 7.15 -5.41
N TYR A 22 -6.05 7.96 -6.46
CA TYR A 22 -5.19 7.69 -7.60
C TYR A 22 -3.84 8.39 -7.40
N ILE A 23 -2.76 7.72 -7.75
CA ILE A 23 -1.40 8.26 -7.69
C ILE A 23 -0.99 8.61 -9.10
N SER A 24 -0.53 9.84 -9.30
CA SER A 24 -0.03 10.33 -10.58
C SER A 24 1.08 9.41 -11.12
N PRO A 25 1.09 9.12 -12.43
CA PRO A 25 2.14 8.32 -13.04
C PRO A 25 3.48 9.05 -13.17
N TYR A 26 3.52 10.35 -12.83
CA TYR A 26 4.72 11.17 -12.96
C TYR A 26 5.43 11.33 -11.62
N ASN A 27 6.76 11.15 -11.63
CA ASN A 27 7.61 11.57 -10.52
C ASN A 27 7.83 13.07 -10.59
N LYS A 28 7.33 13.82 -9.62
CA LYS A 28 7.83 15.17 -9.40
C LYS A 28 9.23 15.09 -8.81
N GLN A 29 10.17 15.86 -9.34
CA GLN A 29 11.54 15.90 -8.83
C GLN A 29 11.55 16.13 -7.32
N PRO A 30 12.41 15.42 -6.56
CA PRO A 30 12.66 15.79 -5.18
C PRO A 30 13.22 17.23 -5.15
N ASP A 31 12.71 18.04 -4.25
CA ASP A 31 13.20 19.40 -4.04
C ASP A 31 14.74 19.42 -4.00
N LYS A 32 15.32 20.36 -4.74
CA LYS A 32 16.77 20.58 -4.80
C LYS A 32 17.28 20.75 -3.36
N GLY A 33 17.96 19.74 -2.83
CA GLY A 33 18.53 19.80 -1.47
C GLY A 33 18.37 18.52 -0.63
N VAL A 34 17.51 17.60 -1.00
CA VAL A 34 17.47 16.29 -0.35
C VAL A 34 18.63 15.47 -0.91
N ALA A 35 19.55 15.07 -0.04
CA ALA A 35 20.65 14.17 -0.42
C ALA A 35 20.07 13.04 -1.27
N LYS A 36 20.66 12.84 -2.45
CA LYS A 36 20.28 11.80 -3.40
C LYS A 36 20.37 10.44 -2.71
N ARG A 37 19.38 10.08 -1.89
CA ARG A 37 19.17 8.67 -1.63
C ARG A 37 18.99 8.05 -3.00
N LYS A 38 19.70 6.96 -3.26
CA LYS A 38 19.45 6.12 -4.41
C LYS A 38 18.01 5.58 -4.27
N VAL A 39 17.05 6.44 -4.59
CA VAL A 39 15.77 5.94 -5.07
C VAL A 39 16.20 4.98 -6.17
N LEU A 40 15.76 3.75 -6.12
CA LEU A 40 15.94 2.81 -7.21
C LEU A 40 15.29 3.46 -8.43
N LYS A 41 16.08 4.32 -9.09
CA LYS A 41 15.71 4.83 -10.39
C LYS A 41 15.60 3.58 -11.25
N SER A 42 14.42 3.28 -11.71
CA SER A 42 14.24 2.36 -12.81
C SER A 42 15.27 2.74 -13.86
N LYS A 43 15.89 1.79 -14.52
CA LYS A 43 16.82 2.04 -15.65
C LYS A 43 16.20 2.96 -16.72
N PHE A 44 14.96 3.31 -16.59
CA PHE A 44 14.10 4.00 -17.53
C PHE A 44 13.72 5.42 -17.10
N ASP A 45 14.04 5.86 -15.89
CA ASP A 45 13.82 7.24 -15.42
C ASP A 45 14.82 8.19 -16.07
N LYS A 46 14.70 8.39 -17.37
CA LYS A 46 15.60 9.30 -18.09
C LYS A 46 15.14 10.74 -18.07
N ASP A 47 13.85 11.00 -18.01
CA ASP A 47 13.28 12.35 -18.03
C ASP A 47 12.12 12.47 -17.03
N ASP A 48 12.11 13.56 -16.28
CA ASP A 48 11.12 13.86 -15.22
C ASP A 48 9.71 14.12 -15.77
N GLU A 49 9.57 14.24 -17.08
CA GLU A 49 8.30 14.47 -17.79
C GLU A 49 7.67 13.19 -18.34
N GLN A 50 8.37 12.05 -18.28
CA GLN A 50 7.83 10.79 -18.76
C GLN A 50 7.09 10.04 -17.64
N PRO A 51 5.94 9.42 -17.95
CA PRO A 51 5.26 8.58 -16.98
C PRO A 51 6.14 7.41 -16.59
N MET A 52 6.02 6.99 -15.31
CA MET A 52 6.68 5.78 -14.85
C MET A 52 6.26 4.59 -15.71
N LYS A 53 7.18 3.67 -15.96
CA LYS A 53 6.89 2.47 -16.74
C LYS A 53 5.73 1.71 -16.11
N TYR A 54 4.73 1.38 -16.90
CA TYR A 54 3.55 0.63 -16.48
C TYR A 54 3.26 -0.51 -17.45
N GLU A 55 2.50 -1.49 -17.01
CA GLU A 55 1.99 -2.56 -17.86
C GLU A 55 0.55 -2.25 -18.27
N GLU A 56 0.28 -2.13 -19.56
CA GLU A 56 -1.08 -1.90 -20.10
C GLU A 56 -2.06 -2.98 -19.64
N LYS A 57 -1.61 -4.24 -19.57
CA LYS A 57 -2.43 -5.33 -19.05
C LYS A 57 -2.91 -5.08 -17.60
N ALA A 58 -2.05 -4.54 -16.73
CA ALA A 58 -2.43 -4.23 -15.35
C ALA A 58 -3.50 -3.13 -15.27
N LEU A 59 -3.42 -2.14 -16.15
CA LEU A 59 -4.46 -1.11 -16.25
C LEU A 59 -5.79 -1.69 -16.73
N THR A 60 -5.75 -2.58 -17.72
CA THR A 60 -6.96 -3.24 -18.23
C THR A 60 -7.68 -4.05 -17.15
N TYR A 61 -6.94 -4.82 -16.34
CA TYR A 61 -7.52 -5.60 -15.24
C TYR A 61 -8.11 -4.73 -14.13
N SER A 62 -7.52 -3.58 -13.86
CA SER A 62 -7.98 -2.67 -12.79
C SER A 62 -9.07 -1.70 -13.24
N ALA A 63 -9.45 -1.70 -14.53
CA ALA A 63 -10.34 -0.71 -15.14
C ALA A 63 -9.89 0.76 -14.92
N ILE A 64 -8.58 0.98 -14.75
CA ILE A 64 -7.96 2.28 -14.58
C ILE A 64 -7.31 2.67 -15.90
N THR A 65 -7.61 3.87 -16.39
CA THR A 65 -6.99 4.42 -17.60
C THR A 65 -5.88 5.41 -17.27
N MET A 66 -4.98 5.66 -18.22
CA MET A 66 -3.96 6.70 -18.07
C MET A 66 -4.59 8.07 -17.89
N ASP A 67 -5.66 8.38 -18.65
CA ASP A 67 -6.39 9.65 -18.53
C ASP A 67 -6.94 9.87 -17.11
N MET A 68 -7.41 8.79 -16.46
CA MET A 68 -7.84 8.86 -15.05
C MET A 68 -6.66 9.16 -14.13
N LEU A 69 -5.51 8.54 -14.36
CA LEU A 69 -4.32 8.78 -13.54
C LEU A 69 -3.74 10.18 -13.75
N GLU A 70 -3.83 10.72 -14.96
CA GLU A 70 -3.36 12.08 -15.25
C GLU A 70 -4.30 13.15 -14.71
N SER A 71 -5.62 12.94 -14.83
CA SER A 71 -6.62 13.92 -14.40
C SER A 71 -6.93 13.88 -12.90
N LEU A 72 -6.95 12.69 -12.29
CA LEU A 72 -7.33 12.47 -10.89
C LEU A 72 -6.16 12.10 -9.99
N GLY A 73 -4.99 11.80 -10.58
CA GLY A 73 -3.82 11.37 -9.86
C GLY A 73 -3.21 12.49 -9.01
N MET A 74 -2.96 12.17 -7.76
CA MET A 74 -2.31 13.07 -6.80
C MET A 74 -0.81 12.77 -6.73
N ASP A 75 -0.06 13.75 -6.29
CA ASP A 75 1.37 13.60 -6.03
C ASP A 75 1.63 12.51 -4.99
N ILE A 76 2.64 11.68 -5.24
CA ILE A 76 2.97 10.53 -4.39
C ILE A 76 3.29 10.93 -2.94
N LYS A 77 3.94 12.08 -2.73
CA LYS A 77 4.26 12.58 -1.39
C LYS A 77 3.00 12.99 -0.63
N GLN A 78 2.06 13.61 -1.36
CA GLN A 78 0.78 13.98 -0.78
C GLN A 78 -0.03 12.75 -0.40
N VAL A 79 -0.12 11.75 -1.29
CA VAL A 79 -0.82 10.49 -1.00
C VAL A 79 -0.20 9.77 0.20
N ALA A 80 1.13 9.71 0.28
CA ALA A 80 1.81 9.10 1.42
C ALA A 80 1.50 9.82 2.74
N ALA A 81 1.47 11.15 2.74
CA ALA A 81 1.11 11.94 3.91
C ALA A 81 -0.35 11.72 4.31
N GLU A 82 -1.28 11.71 3.34
CA GLU A 82 -2.69 11.43 3.60
C GLU A 82 -2.93 10.02 4.16
N VAL A 83 -2.18 9.01 3.69
CA VAL A 83 -2.24 7.65 4.25
C VAL A 83 -1.78 7.64 5.70
N ILE A 84 -0.71 8.35 6.03
CA ILE A 84 -0.25 8.48 7.42
C ILE A 84 -1.32 9.13 8.30
N ASP A 85 -1.96 10.20 7.81
CA ASP A 85 -3.03 10.87 8.54
C ASP A 85 -4.27 10.00 8.68
N PHE A 86 -4.61 9.22 7.64
CA PHE A 86 -5.68 8.22 7.71
C PHE A 86 -5.41 7.17 8.78
N ILE A 87 -4.20 6.60 8.82
CA ILE A 87 -3.81 5.64 9.86
C ILE A 87 -3.91 6.29 11.25
N ARG A 88 -3.35 7.48 11.42
CA ARG A 88 -3.34 8.20 12.69
C ARG A 88 -4.74 8.52 13.21
N LYS A 89 -5.64 8.95 12.32
CA LYS A 89 -7.05 9.26 12.62
C LYS A 89 -7.81 8.04 13.13
N ASN A 90 -7.49 6.86 12.59
CA ASN A 90 -8.22 5.61 12.85
C ASN A 90 -7.62 4.77 14.00
N ILE A 91 -6.57 5.23 14.65
CA ILE A 91 -6.08 4.61 15.89
C ILE A 91 -6.99 5.02 17.04
N LEU A 92 -7.87 4.12 17.45
CA LEU A 92 -8.95 4.39 18.42
C LEU A 92 -8.49 4.49 19.87
N SER A 93 -7.27 4.10 20.20
CA SER A 93 -6.78 4.18 21.57
C SER A 93 -5.33 4.67 21.64
N LYS A 94 -5.04 5.43 22.72
CA LYS A 94 -3.71 5.98 22.99
C LYS A 94 -2.78 5.00 23.73
N GLY A 95 -3.11 3.70 23.76
CA GLY A 95 -2.29 2.69 24.42
C GLY A 95 -0.99 2.39 23.66
N ARG A 96 0.13 2.27 24.38
CA ARG A 96 1.45 2.01 23.77
C ARG A 96 1.52 0.76 22.89
N ASN A 97 0.60 -0.19 23.06
CA ASN A 97 0.65 -1.50 22.41
C ASN A 97 -0.46 -1.72 21.37
N ILE A 98 -1.31 -0.73 21.11
CA ILE A 98 -2.41 -0.88 20.17
C ILE A 98 -2.02 -0.16 18.89
N LYS A 99 -1.31 -0.89 18.04
CA LYS A 99 -0.96 -0.44 16.71
C LYS A 99 -1.73 -1.27 15.68
N PRO A 100 -2.25 -0.65 14.61
CA PRO A 100 -2.89 -1.38 13.53
C PRO A 100 -1.89 -2.30 12.82
N PHE A 101 -2.42 -3.32 12.18
CA PHE A 101 -1.68 -4.21 11.29
C PHE A 101 -2.45 -4.38 9.98
N LEU A 102 -1.84 -4.99 8.99
CA LEU A 102 -2.41 -5.13 7.66
C LEU A 102 -3.15 -6.45 7.51
N ILE A 103 -4.28 -6.41 6.79
CA ILE A 103 -5.04 -7.61 6.42
C ILE A 103 -5.37 -7.49 4.93
N GLY A 104 -5.19 -8.57 4.19
CA GLY A 104 -5.57 -8.63 2.79
C GLY A 104 -5.32 -10.02 2.20
N GLN A 105 -5.82 -10.23 0.99
CA GLN A 105 -5.58 -11.44 0.25
C GLN A 105 -4.32 -11.29 -0.60
N ASN A 106 -3.37 -12.23 -0.50
CA ASN A 106 -2.05 -12.15 -1.14
C ASN A 106 -1.34 -10.82 -0.83
N ILE A 107 -1.52 -10.36 0.40
CA ILE A 107 -1.18 -9.01 0.85
C ILE A 107 0.32 -8.69 0.75
N GLY A 108 1.18 -9.70 0.66
CA GLY A 108 2.61 -9.49 0.48
C GLY A 108 2.94 -8.62 -0.73
N PHE A 109 2.14 -8.72 -1.78
CA PHE A 109 2.25 -7.88 -2.98
C PHE A 109 1.91 -6.41 -2.67
N ASP A 110 0.80 -6.18 -1.98
CA ASP A 110 0.34 -4.83 -1.61
C ASP A 110 1.28 -4.16 -0.59
N ILE A 111 1.88 -4.95 0.31
CA ILE A 111 2.89 -4.46 1.25
C ILE A 111 4.10 -3.88 0.51
N GLY A 112 4.56 -4.54 -0.55
CA GLY A 112 5.66 -4.03 -1.37
C GLY A 112 5.34 -2.66 -1.98
N PHE A 113 4.14 -2.48 -2.50
CA PHE A 113 3.69 -1.17 -3.02
C PHE A 113 3.51 -0.13 -1.92
N MET A 114 2.98 -0.53 -0.76
CA MET A 114 2.85 0.37 0.39
C MET A 114 4.22 0.85 0.88
N GLN A 115 5.20 -0.04 0.97
CA GLN A 115 6.57 0.32 1.34
C GLN A 115 7.18 1.30 0.32
N GLN A 116 7.01 1.04 -0.97
CA GLN A 116 7.46 1.97 -2.01
C GLN A 116 6.80 3.33 -1.89
N LEU A 117 5.48 3.38 -1.67
CA LEU A 117 4.76 4.63 -1.46
C LEU A 117 5.34 5.42 -0.27
N MET A 118 5.59 4.75 0.86
CA MET A 118 6.14 5.37 2.05
C MET A 118 7.60 5.84 1.85
N GLU A 119 8.41 5.08 1.12
CA GLU A 119 9.78 5.47 0.78
C GLU A 119 9.80 6.70 -0.14
N TYR A 120 9.07 6.66 -1.27
CA TYR A 120 8.99 7.79 -2.20
C TYR A 120 8.36 9.04 -1.58
N GLY A 121 7.38 8.85 -0.71
CA GLY A 121 6.73 9.93 0.03
C GLY A 121 7.53 10.45 1.22
N GLY A 122 8.65 9.80 1.59
CA GLY A 122 9.45 10.17 2.75
C GLY A 122 8.77 9.91 4.10
N GLN A 123 7.78 9.03 4.15
CA GLN A 123 6.94 8.76 5.31
C GLN A 123 7.25 7.42 6.02
N MET A 124 8.27 6.68 5.59
CA MET A 124 8.57 5.35 6.13
C MET A 124 8.78 5.36 7.65
N LYS A 125 9.43 6.38 8.20
CA LYS A 125 9.66 6.49 9.65
C LYS A 125 8.36 6.65 10.44
N GLU A 126 7.44 7.47 9.95
CA GLU A 126 6.14 7.68 10.59
C GLU A 126 5.27 6.42 10.43
N PHE A 127 5.31 5.77 9.28
CA PHE A 127 4.63 4.50 9.04
C PHE A 127 5.09 3.42 10.04
N ALA A 128 6.40 3.24 10.23
CA ALA A 128 6.97 2.30 11.19
C ALA A 128 6.59 2.61 12.65
N LYS A 129 6.42 3.89 13.01
CA LYS A 129 5.96 4.27 14.36
C LYS A 129 4.49 3.93 14.59
N LEU A 130 3.64 4.10 13.58
CA LEU A 130 2.20 3.95 13.69
C LEU A 130 1.76 2.49 13.55
N MET A 131 2.39 1.73 12.67
CA MET A 131 2.03 0.35 12.38
C MET A 131 2.69 -0.64 13.32
N ARG A 132 2.01 -1.78 13.53
CA ARG A 132 2.60 -2.94 14.20
C ARG A 132 3.52 -3.66 13.22
N GLY A 133 4.71 -4.01 13.67
CA GLY A 133 5.70 -4.70 12.85
C GLY A 133 7.07 -4.72 13.54
N GLU A 134 8.05 -5.19 12.81
CA GLU A 134 9.42 -5.33 13.28
C GLU A 134 10.39 -4.65 12.31
N THR A 135 11.52 -4.23 12.80
CA THR A 135 12.60 -3.70 11.97
C THR A 135 13.70 -4.74 11.89
N ASP A 136 14.08 -5.11 10.67
CA ASP A 136 15.14 -6.08 10.46
C ASP A 136 16.52 -5.52 10.84
N PHE A 137 17.55 -6.37 10.77
CA PHE A 137 18.92 -5.98 11.08
C PHE A 137 19.45 -4.84 10.20
N TYR A 138 18.93 -4.70 8.99
CA TYR A 138 19.34 -3.66 8.04
C TYR A 138 18.53 -2.36 8.19
N GLY A 139 17.61 -2.30 9.13
CA GLY A 139 16.77 -1.13 9.40
C GLY A 139 15.52 -1.04 8.52
N HIS A 140 15.14 -2.09 7.79
CA HIS A 140 13.92 -2.11 7.01
C HIS A 140 12.75 -2.52 7.91
N PHE A 141 11.71 -1.72 7.89
CA PHE A 141 10.48 -2.02 8.63
C PHE A 141 9.63 -3.03 7.88
N GLN A 142 9.25 -4.11 8.57
CA GLN A 142 8.32 -5.13 8.09
C GLN A 142 7.02 -5.02 8.87
N PRO A 143 5.92 -4.56 8.27
CA PRO A 143 4.64 -4.49 8.97
C PRO A 143 4.10 -5.89 9.26
N LEU A 144 3.48 -6.06 10.43
CA LEU A 144 2.73 -7.27 10.72
C LEU A 144 1.50 -7.32 9.81
N TYR A 145 1.20 -8.51 9.29
CA TYR A 145 0.04 -8.72 8.44
C TYR A 145 -0.61 -10.08 8.65
N ILE A 146 -1.86 -10.17 8.21
CA ILE A 146 -2.61 -11.43 8.08
C ILE A 146 -2.99 -11.60 6.61
N ASP A 147 -2.54 -12.69 6.00
CA ASP A 147 -2.95 -13.05 4.65
C ASP A 147 -4.21 -13.90 4.68
N THR A 148 -5.30 -13.37 4.13
CA THR A 148 -6.58 -14.07 4.13
C THR A 148 -6.62 -15.28 3.20
N ILE A 149 -5.69 -15.38 2.25
CA ILE A 149 -5.57 -16.60 1.41
C ILE A 149 -5.19 -17.81 2.26
N VAL A 150 -4.28 -17.61 3.22
CA VAL A 150 -3.85 -18.68 4.14
C VAL A 150 -4.98 -19.09 5.06
N LEU A 151 -5.77 -18.12 5.56
CA LEU A 151 -6.95 -18.40 6.37
C LEU A 151 -8.02 -19.15 5.56
N GLY A 152 -8.25 -18.75 4.31
CA GLY A 152 -9.16 -19.43 3.40
C GLY A 152 -8.71 -20.86 3.11
N GLN A 153 -7.43 -21.07 2.87
CA GLN A 153 -6.87 -22.41 2.67
C GLN A 153 -7.09 -23.31 3.90
N LEU A 154 -6.83 -22.77 5.09
CA LEU A 154 -7.04 -23.52 6.33
C LEU A 154 -8.52 -23.84 6.57
N ALA A 155 -9.40 -22.85 6.43
CA ALA A 155 -10.82 -22.99 6.70
C ALA A 155 -11.53 -23.93 5.70
N LEU A 156 -11.10 -23.92 4.44
CA LEU A 156 -11.75 -24.65 3.34
C LEU A 156 -10.97 -25.89 2.89
N SER A 157 -9.90 -26.26 3.60
CA SER A 157 -9.04 -27.41 3.26
C SER A 157 -9.77 -28.75 3.24
N HIS A 158 -10.94 -28.84 3.91
CA HIS A 158 -11.77 -30.03 3.96
C HIS A 158 -12.72 -30.15 2.76
N LEU A 159 -12.80 -29.14 1.90
CA LEU A 159 -13.65 -29.17 0.71
C LEU A 159 -12.89 -29.77 -0.46
N ASP A 160 -13.29 -30.97 -0.88
CA ASP A 160 -12.72 -31.60 -2.07
C ASP A 160 -13.07 -30.79 -3.33
N GLY A 161 -12.10 -30.64 -4.22
CA GLY A 161 -12.32 -30.02 -5.53
C GLY A 161 -12.18 -28.50 -5.61
N MET A 162 -11.78 -27.79 -4.56
CA MET A 162 -11.43 -26.37 -4.67
C MET A 162 -10.14 -26.19 -5.47
N SER A 163 -10.26 -25.64 -6.66
CA SER A 163 -9.14 -25.38 -7.54
C SER A 163 -8.45 -24.03 -7.31
N SER A 164 -9.10 -23.12 -6.57
CA SER A 164 -8.61 -21.75 -6.38
C SER A 164 -9.19 -21.10 -5.13
N TYR A 165 -8.37 -20.26 -4.47
CA TYR A 165 -8.75 -19.42 -3.33
C TYR A 165 -8.85 -17.94 -3.73
N LYS A 166 -9.21 -17.66 -4.98
CA LYS A 166 -9.48 -16.29 -5.42
C LYS A 166 -10.75 -15.76 -4.76
N LEU A 167 -10.75 -14.47 -4.44
CA LEU A 167 -11.90 -13.78 -3.82
C LEU A 167 -13.23 -13.98 -4.58
N GLU A 168 -13.16 -14.12 -5.90
CA GLU A 168 -14.33 -14.34 -6.76
C GLU A 168 -14.99 -15.72 -6.56
N ILE A 169 -14.31 -16.65 -5.89
CA ILE A 169 -14.76 -18.04 -5.70
C ILE A 169 -15.09 -18.31 -4.23
N MET A 170 -14.60 -17.47 -3.34
CA MET A 170 -14.87 -17.53 -1.89
C MET A 170 -16.13 -16.75 -1.53
#